data_9eb81c6c9d5d889f793933c703997267
#
_entry.id   9eb81c6c9d5d889f793933c703997267
#
_cell.length_a   1.000
_cell.length_b   1.000
_cell.length_c   1.000
_cell.angle_alpha   90.00
_cell.angle_beta   90.00
_cell.angle_gamma   90.00
#
_symmetry.space_group_name_H-M   'P 1'
#
loop_
_entity.id
_entity.type
_entity.pdbx_description
1 polymer ?
#
loop_
_entity_poly.entity_id
_entity_poly.type
_entity_poly.pdbx_seq_one_letter_code
_entity_poly.pdbx_strand_id
1 'polypeptide(L)'
;MKKIIIAIICVLIVATVIIVAFTSAHKEKIDEEIKTIRLNEVTRSVFYAPQYAAIANGFFEEEGLNIEITTGQGADNVMTAVLAGQCDIGFCGPEASIYVYNEGKEDYVQVFAQLTKRDGSFLVSKNPTDNFSW
;
A
#
# COMPACT_ATOMS: atom_id res chain seq x y z
N MET A 1 30.15 -44.76 -24.35
CA MET A 1 29.55 -44.76 -23.01
C MET A 1 30.18 -43.73 -22.07
N LYS A 2 31.52 -43.76 -21.78
CA LYS A 2 32.17 -42.79 -20.87
C LYS A 2 31.95 -41.31 -21.22
N LYS A 3 32.00 -40.92 -22.51
CA LYS A 3 31.80 -39.54 -22.94
C LYS A 3 30.36 -39.03 -22.72
N ILE A 4 29.36 -39.91 -22.84
CA ILE A 4 27.93 -39.57 -22.59
C ILE A 4 27.70 -39.39 -21.11
N ILE A 5 28.30 -40.22 -20.25
CA ILE A 5 28.18 -40.10 -18.79
C ILE A 5 28.81 -38.78 -18.31
N ILE A 6 29.96 -38.39 -18.84
CA ILE A 6 30.63 -37.13 -18.52
C ILE A 6 29.73 -35.94 -18.93
N ALA A 7 29.12 -35.98 -20.13
CA ALA A 7 28.25 -34.94 -20.58
C ALA A 7 27.00 -34.78 -19.67
N ILE A 8 26.40 -35.88 -19.23
CA ILE A 8 25.24 -35.84 -18.29
C ILE A 8 25.65 -35.25 -16.95
N ILE A 9 26.82 -35.62 -16.41
CA ILE A 9 27.33 -35.08 -15.15
C ILE A 9 27.56 -33.57 -15.27
N CYS A 10 28.16 -33.09 -16.36
CA CYS A 10 28.36 -31.67 -16.59
C CYS A 10 27.01 -30.88 -16.65
N VAL A 11 25.99 -31.42 -17.31
CA VAL A 11 24.67 -30.82 -17.37
C VAL A 11 24.02 -30.73 -15.98
N LEU A 12 24.14 -31.78 -15.18
CA LEU A 12 23.61 -31.80 -13.81
C LEU A 12 24.33 -30.79 -12.92
N ILE A 13 25.62 -30.63 -13.04
CA ILE A 13 26.39 -29.63 -12.26
C ILE A 13 25.98 -28.22 -12.67
N VAL A 14 25.80 -27.91 -13.95
CA VAL A 14 25.35 -26.61 -14.42
C VAL A 14 23.93 -26.34 -13.92
N ALA A 15 23.03 -27.31 -13.97
CA ALA A 15 21.67 -27.15 -13.47
C ALA A 15 21.64 -26.88 -11.96
N THR A 16 22.45 -27.56 -11.16
CA THR A 16 22.52 -27.30 -9.72
C THR A 16 23.12 -25.94 -9.39
N VAL A 17 24.11 -25.46 -10.13
CA VAL A 17 24.67 -24.11 -9.96
C VAL A 17 23.61 -23.03 -10.28
N ILE A 18 22.83 -23.20 -11.34
CA ILE A 18 21.77 -22.29 -11.71
C ILE A 18 20.69 -22.26 -10.62
N ILE A 19 20.28 -23.41 -10.09
CA ILE A 19 19.27 -23.48 -9.02
C ILE A 19 19.79 -22.80 -7.76
N VAL A 20 21.03 -23.06 -7.36
CA VAL A 20 21.62 -22.40 -6.17
C VAL A 20 21.77 -20.90 -6.37
N ALA A 21 22.17 -20.42 -7.55
CA ALA A 21 22.25 -19.01 -7.85
C ALA A 21 20.87 -18.34 -7.80
N PHE A 22 19.82 -19.01 -8.32
CA PHE A 22 18.44 -18.49 -8.29
C PHE A 22 17.88 -18.42 -6.86
N THR A 23 18.14 -19.45 -6.04
CA THR A 23 17.71 -19.47 -4.63
C THR A 23 18.48 -18.48 -3.79
N SER A 24 19.78 -18.26 -4.04
CA SER A 24 20.57 -17.25 -3.33
C SER A 24 20.14 -15.83 -3.69
N ALA A 25 19.89 -15.53 -4.97
CA ALA A 25 19.40 -14.23 -5.41
C ALA A 25 17.98 -13.92 -4.84
N HIS A 26 17.17 -14.97 -4.67
CA HIS A 26 15.84 -14.82 -4.05
C HIS A 26 15.95 -14.59 -2.53
N LYS A 27 16.95 -15.20 -1.88
CA LYS A 27 17.19 -15.04 -0.44
C LYS A 27 17.80 -13.67 -0.09
N GLU A 28 18.68 -13.11 -0.95
CA GLU A 28 19.19 -11.75 -0.75
C GLU A 28 18.08 -10.68 -0.77
N LYS A 29 17.01 -10.90 -1.54
CA LYS A 29 15.85 -9.99 -1.56
C LYS A 29 15.01 -10.04 -0.27
N ILE A 30 15.10 -11.12 0.50
CA ILE A 30 14.34 -11.32 1.76
C ILE A 30 15.07 -10.76 2.98
N ASP A 31 16.41 -10.57 2.88
CA ASP A 31 17.21 -9.95 3.95
C ASP A 31 17.29 -8.41 3.86
N GLU A 32 16.58 -7.75 2.92
CA GLU A 32 16.34 -6.32 2.99
C GLU A 32 15.47 -6.04 4.22
N GLU A 33 15.95 -5.15 5.08
CA GLU A 33 15.27 -4.73 6.31
C GLU A 33 13.83 -4.27 5.98
N ILE A 34 12.83 -5.05 6.42
CA ILE A 34 11.41 -4.73 6.17
C ILE A 34 11.10 -3.40 6.85
N LYS A 35 10.77 -2.41 6.04
CA LYS A 35 10.42 -1.09 6.53
C LYS A 35 8.95 -1.02 6.95
N THR A 36 8.69 -0.72 8.20
CA THR A 36 7.31 -0.49 8.67
C THR A 36 6.84 0.90 8.28
N ILE A 37 5.66 0.96 7.65
CA ILE A 37 4.94 2.17 7.27
C ILE A 37 3.64 2.24 8.07
N ARG A 38 3.50 3.28 8.87
CA ARG A 38 2.28 3.56 9.63
C ARG A 38 1.31 4.33 8.76
N LEU A 39 0.19 3.70 8.40
CA LEU A 39 -0.86 4.28 7.58
C LEU A 39 -2.10 4.57 8.43
N ASN A 40 -2.60 5.81 8.38
CA ASN A 40 -3.84 6.19 9.04
C ASN A 40 -4.94 6.41 8.00
N GLU A 41 -6.02 5.64 8.07
CA GLU A 41 -7.17 5.76 7.17
C GLU A 41 -8.36 6.42 7.85
N VAL A 42 -9.23 7.08 7.06
CA VAL A 42 -10.43 7.76 7.58
C VAL A 42 -11.37 6.80 8.29
N THR A 43 -11.63 5.64 7.69
CA THR A 43 -12.54 4.60 8.19
C THR A 43 -12.28 3.29 7.48
N ARG A 44 -12.74 2.18 8.05
CA ARG A 44 -12.81 0.91 7.32
C ARG A 44 -13.91 0.98 6.26
N SER A 45 -13.55 0.71 5.01
CA SER A 45 -14.50 0.80 3.90
C SER A 45 -14.23 -0.24 2.82
N VAL A 46 -15.31 -0.75 2.22
CA VAL A 46 -15.23 -1.62 1.04
C VAL A 46 -14.61 -0.91 -0.17
N PHE A 47 -14.66 0.41 -0.22
CA PHE A 47 -14.01 1.20 -1.26
C PHE A 47 -12.48 1.12 -1.20
N TYR A 48 -11.93 0.70 -0.07
CA TYR A 48 -10.48 0.53 0.14
C TYR A 48 -10.04 -0.94 -0.01
N ALA A 49 -10.94 -1.80 -0.50
CA ALA A 49 -10.67 -3.22 -0.69
C ALA A 49 -9.35 -3.53 -1.43
N PRO A 50 -8.92 -2.79 -2.46
CA PRO A 50 -7.63 -3.05 -3.11
C PRO A 50 -6.44 -2.95 -2.14
N GLN A 51 -6.45 -1.98 -1.22
CA GLN A 51 -5.42 -1.81 -0.19
C GLN A 51 -5.40 -3.00 0.78
N TYR A 52 -6.57 -3.41 1.27
CA TYR A 52 -6.67 -4.56 2.17
C TYR A 52 -6.30 -5.87 1.50
N ALA A 53 -6.67 -6.04 0.22
CA ALA A 53 -6.28 -7.20 -0.57
C ALA A 53 -4.76 -7.26 -0.78
N ALA A 54 -4.11 -6.12 -1.03
CA ALA A 54 -2.67 -6.04 -1.19
C ALA A 54 -1.94 -6.47 0.10
N ILE A 55 -2.42 -6.01 1.26
CA ILE A 55 -1.87 -6.41 2.56
C ILE A 55 -2.12 -7.91 2.81
N ALA A 56 -3.36 -8.38 2.62
CA ALA A 56 -3.72 -9.77 2.91
C ALA A 56 -3.01 -10.79 2.02
N ASN A 57 -2.60 -10.39 0.82
CA ASN A 57 -1.85 -11.24 -0.11
C ASN A 57 -0.33 -11.08 0.00
N GLY A 58 0.18 -10.26 0.91
CA GLY A 58 1.62 -10.08 1.11
C GLY A 58 2.33 -9.24 0.04
N PHE A 59 1.61 -8.48 -0.78
CA PHE A 59 2.22 -7.70 -1.86
C PHE A 59 3.09 -6.56 -1.36
N PHE A 60 2.83 -6.03 -0.18
CA PHE A 60 3.69 -5.04 0.45
C PHE A 60 4.96 -5.68 1.01
N GLU A 61 4.84 -6.84 1.62
CA GLU A 61 5.97 -7.61 2.15
C GLU A 61 6.92 -8.05 1.04
N GLU A 62 6.40 -8.38 -0.17
CA GLU A 62 7.21 -8.68 -1.36
C GLU A 62 8.07 -7.49 -1.81
N GLU A 63 7.63 -6.27 -1.49
CA GLU A 63 8.36 -5.02 -1.76
C GLU A 63 9.15 -4.51 -0.52
N GLY A 64 9.32 -5.35 0.51
CA GLY A 64 10.06 -5.00 1.72
C GLY A 64 9.33 -4.03 2.65
N LEU A 65 8.00 -3.96 2.58
CA LEU A 65 7.17 -3.06 3.38
C LEU A 65 6.25 -3.84 4.32
N ASN A 66 6.19 -3.45 5.58
CA ASN A 66 5.15 -3.86 6.52
C ASN A 66 4.19 -2.70 6.75
N ILE A 67 2.89 -2.88 6.50
CA ILE A 67 1.90 -1.82 6.63
C ILE A 67 1.11 -1.97 7.92
N GLU A 68 1.26 -1.00 8.81
CA GLU A 68 0.46 -0.89 10.04
C GLU A 68 -0.67 0.10 9.84
N ILE A 69 -1.92 -0.40 9.80
CA ILE A 69 -3.10 0.44 9.60
C ILE A 69 -3.75 0.82 10.92
N THR A 70 -3.99 2.11 11.08
CA THR A 70 -4.84 2.71 12.12
C THR A 70 -6.01 3.45 11.50
N THR A 71 -7.09 3.68 12.25
CA THR A 71 -8.29 4.38 11.77
C THR A 71 -8.48 5.67 12.54
N GLY A 72 -8.45 6.81 11.85
CA GLY A 72 -8.58 8.15 12.42
C GLY A 72 -10.02 8.58 12.69
N GLN A 73 -11.01 7.92 12.09
CA GLN A 73 -12.44 8.25 12.19
C GLN A 73 -12.79 9.67 11.70
N GLY A 74 -12.12 10.11 10.66
CA GLY A 74 -12.35 11.40 10.02
C GLY A 74 -11.10 11.92 9.32
N ALA A 75 -11.28 12.70 8.25
CA ALA A 75 -10.16 13.24 7.46
C ALA A 75 -9.30 14.22 8.30
N ASP A 76 -9.93 14.99 9.19
CA ASP A 76 -9.25 15.94 10.07
C ASP A 76 -8.32 15.23 11.05
N ASN A 77 -8.77 14.10 11.62
CA ASN A 77 -7.95 13.29 12.52
C ASN A 77 -6.78 12.63 11.78
N VAL A 78 -7.02 12.13 10.56
CA VAL A 78 -5.96 11.59 9.72
C VAL A 78 -4.91 12.65 9.42
N MET A 79 -5.34 13.84 9.03
CA MET A 79 -4.44 14.96 8.74
C MET A 79 -3.65 15.38 9.99
N THR A 80 -4.30 15.47 11.13
CA THR A 80 -3.65 15.77 12.41
C THR A 80 -2.60 14.72 12.76
N ALA A 81 -2.88 13.43 12.55
CA ALA A 81 -1.94 12.36 12.82
C ALA A 81 -0.69 12.43 11.92
N VAL A 82 -0.85 12.76 10.62
CA VAL A 82 0.27 12.96 9.71
C VAL A 82 1.13 14.14 10.13
N LEU A 83 0.52 15.30 10.36
CA LEU A 83 1.22 16.53 10.75
C LEU A 83 1.94 16.39 12.10
N ALA A 84 1.40 15.58 13.00
CA ALA A 84 2.00 15.28 14.30
C ALA A 84 3.07 14.17 14.24
N GLY A 85 3.36 13.59 13.06
CA GLY A 85 4.30 12.49 12.91
C GLY A 85 3.86 11.17 13.56
N GLN A 86 2.57 11.03 13.87
CA GLN A 86 2.00 9.81 14.44
C GLN A 86 1.81 8.70 13.41
N CYS A 87 1.70 9.06 12.14
CA CYS A 87 1.72 8.15 11.01
C CYS A 87 2.55 8.74 9.85
N ASP A 88 2.97 7.86 8.95
CA ASP A 88 3.83 8.23 7.81
C ASP A 88 2.98 8.58 6.59
N ILE A 89 1.81 7.94 6.47
CA ILE A 89 0.88 8.14 5.36
C ILE A 89 -0.53 8.34 5.90
N GLY A 90 -1.21 9.40 5.44
CA GLY A 90 -2.62 9.63 5.64
C GLY A 90 -3.42 9.19 4.42
N PHE A 91 -4.42 8.34 4.63
CA PHE A 91 -5.36 7.96 3.58
C PHE A 91 -6.72 8.63 3.82
N CYS A 92 -6.92 9.76 3.17
CA CYS A 92 -8.11 10.60 3.30
C CYS A 92 -8.40 11.36 2.00
N GLY A 93 -9.49 12.11 1.97
CA GLY A 93 -9.79 13.01 0.86
C GLY A 93 -8.76 14.14 0.73
N PRO A 94 -8.49 14.64 -0.48
CA PRO A 94 -7.49 15.69 -0.72
C PRO A 94 -7.86 17.03 -0.11
N GLU A 95 -9.15 17.26 0.23
CA GLU A 95 -9.65 18.49 0.83
C GLU A 95 -8.91 18.86 2.13
N ALA A 96 -8.57 17.87 2.95
CA ALA A 96 -7.86 18.12 4.20
C ALA A 96 -6.46 18.71 3.96
N SER A 97 -5.75 18.26 2.91
CA SER A 97 -4.45 18.83 2.53
C SER A 97 -4.59 20.26 1.97
N ILE A 98 -5.68 20.55 1.24
CA ILE A 98 -5.97 21.89 0.73
C ILE A 98 -6.21 22.87 1.87
N TYR A 99 -6.94 22.47 2.90
CA TYR A 99 -7.17 23.33 4.07
C TYR A 99 -5.88 23.68 4.78
N VAL A 100 -5.02 22.68 5.05
CA VAL A 100 -3.71 22.92 5.70
C VAL A 100 -2.82 23.84 4.87
N TYR A 101 -2.78 23.65 3.56
CA TYR A 101 -2.04 24.53 2.66
C TYR A 101 -2.54 25.98 2.71
N ASN A 102 -3.86 26.17 2.70
CA ASN A 102 -4.48 27.51 2.75
C ASN A 102 -4.30 28.23 4.09
N GLU A 103 -3.98 27.50 5.17
CA GLU A 103 -3.60 28.11 6.45
C GLU A 103 -2.21 28.76 6.44
N GLY A 104 -1.47 28.62 5.34
CA GLY A 104 -0.17 29.26 5.14
C GLY A 104 0.96 28.64 5.96
N LYS A 105 0.82 27.38 6.40
CA LYS A 105 1.89 26.66 7.09
C LYS A 105 2.94 26.23 6.08
N GLU A 106 4.21 26.35 6.44
CA GLU A 106 5.34 25.90 5.60
C GLU A 106 5.41 24.36 5.56
N ASP A 107 4.96 23.70 6.63
CA ASP A 107 4.98 22.24 6.79
C ASP A 107 3.60 21.67 6.46
N TYR A 108 3.33 21.46 5.19
CA TYR A 108 2.07 20.92 4.68
C TYR A 108 2.28 19.56 4.01
N VAL A 109 1.23 18.74 4.03
CA VAL A 109 1.24 17.41 3.40
C VAL A 109 1.04 17.51 1.89
N GLN A 110 1.63 16.56 1.16
CA GLN A 110 1.50 16.45 -0.30
C GLN A 110 0.72 15.19 -0.66
N VAL A 111 -0.24 15.34 -1.58
CA VAL A 111 -0.94 14.20 -2.17
C VAL A 111 -0.06 13.57 -3.24
N PHE A 112 0.29 12.30 -3.09
CA PHE A 112 1.20 11.60 -4.00
C PHE A 112 0.55 10.47 -4.79
N ALA A 113 -0.61 9.94 -4.33
CA ALA A 113 -1.29 8.83 -4.98
C ALA A 113 -2.80 8.90 -4.80
N GLN A 114 -3.53 8.28 -5.70
CA GLN A 114 -4.98 8.11 -5.65
C GLN A 114 -5.34 6.62 -5.65
N LEU A 115 -6.02 6.14 -4.61
CA LEU A 115 -6.49 4.76 -4.52
C LEU A 115 -7.86 4.59 -5.18
N THR A 116 -8.81 5.49 -4.90
CA THR A 116 -10.18 5.41 -5.41
C THR A 116 -10.35 6.35 -6.60
N LYS A 117 -10.86 5.82 -7.72
CA LYS A 117 -11.09 6.62 -8.94
C LYS A 117 -12.40 7.39 -8.88
N ARG A 118 -13.36 6.93 -8.08
CA ARG A 118 -14.69 7.53 -7.93
C ARG A 118 -15.02 7.70 -6.47
N ASP A 119 -15.71 8.78 -6.15
CA ASP A 119 -16.25 9.03 -4.82
C ASP A 119 -17.40 8.04 -4.51
N GLY A 120 -17.45 7.57 -3.27
CA GLY A 120 -18.51 6.74 -2.73
C GLY A 120 -19.57 7.50 -1.96
N SER A 121 -19.62 8.82 -2.10
CA SER A 121 -20.63 9.66 -1.45
C SER A 121 -21.97 9.57 -2.15
N PHE A 122 -23.02 9.47 -1.37
CA PHE A 122 -24.40 9.39 -1.86
C PHE A 122 -25.30 10.36 -1.11
N LEU A 123 -26.16 11.07 -1.85
CA LEU A 123 -27.22 11.81 -1.23
C LEU A 123 -28.38 10.87 -0.91
N VAL A 124 -28.76 10.78 0.36
CA VAL A 124 -29.84 9.91 0.81
C VAL A 124 -30.93 10.70 1.49
N SER A 125 -32.17 10.38 1.15
CA SER A 125 -33.36 10.91 1.82
C SER A 125 -34.01 9.81 2.69
N LYS A 126 -34.50 10.21 3.87
CA LYS A 126 -35.26 9.34 4.76
C LYS A 126 -36.61 8.89 4.14
N ASN A 127 -37.20 9.75 3.35
CA ASN A 127 -38.46 9.50 2.66
C ASN A 127 -38.24 9.52 1.16
N PRO A 128 -38.93 8.69 0.38
CA PRO A 128 -38.92 8.78 -1.07
C PRO A 128 -39.31 10.20 -1.52
N THR A 129 -38.66 10.70 -2.53
CA THR A 129 -38.99 12.00 -3.13
C THR A 129 -38.91 11.84 -4.65
N ASP A 130 -40.05 12.10 -5.31
CA ASP A 130 -40.15 11.99 -6.78
C ASP A 130 -39.72 13.28 -7.49
N ASN A 131 -39.59 14.39 -6.75
CA ASN A 131 -39.30 15.72 -7.28
C ASN A 131 -38.07 16.35 -6.63
N PHE A 132 -36.95 15.58 -6.61
CA PHE A 132 -35.69 16.14 -6.15
C PHE A 132 -35.10 17.10 -7.20
N SER A 133 -34.73 18.30 -6.78
CA SER A 133 -33.95 19.26 -7.56
C SER A 133 -32.81 19.82 -6.71
N TRP A 134 -31.72 20.16 -7.38
CA TRP A 134 -30.57 20.86 -6.77
C TRP A 134 -30.91 22.34 -6.58
#